data_ad8cbf5b4414d2d6f26054710e94fc12
#
_entry.id   ad8cbf5b4414d2d6f26054710e94fc12
#
_cell.length_a   1.000
_cell.length_b   1.000
_cell.length_c   1.000
_cell.angle_alpha   90.00
_cell.angle_beta   90.00
_cell.angle_gamma   90.00
#
_symmetry.space_group_name_H-M   'P 1'
#
loop_
_entity.id
_entity.type
_entity.pdbx_description
1 polymer ?
#
loop_
_entity_poly.entity_id
_entity_poly.type
_entity_poly.pdbx_seq_one_letter_code
_entity_poly.pdbx_strand_id
1 'polypeptide(L)'
;MCQAEIGVSSAMAAGALCELLGGTPEQVLIAAEIAMEHHLGLTCDPIGGLVQIPCIERNAMGAIKAINAAELAMTTDPKNAKVPLDKVINTMWQTAKDMNSKYKETSEGGLAVAVNIADC
;
A
#
# COMPACT_ATOMS: atom_id res chain seq x y z
N MET A 1 -1.88 7.83 -6.96
CA MET A 1 -2.61 6.54 -7.00
C MET A 1 -2.35 5.77 -5.72
N CYS A 2 -3.39 5.35 -5.02
CA CYS A 2 -3.27 4.80 -3.66
C CYS A 2 -2.36 3.57 -3.54
N GLN A 3 -2.29 2.69 -4.54
CA GLN A 3 -1.35 1.57 -4.47
C GLN A 3 0.10 2.03 -4.32
N ALA A 4 0.48 3.15 -4.94
CA ALA A 4 1.81 3.73 -4.80
C ALA A 4 1.91 4.64 -3.58
N GLU A 5 0.95 5.53 -3.37
CA GLU A 5 0.96 6.50 -2.27
C GLU A 5 0.90 5.81 -0.91
N ILE A 6 -0.12 5.02 -0.67
CA ILE A 6 -0.27 4.30 0.60
C ILE A 6 0.68 3.09 0.65
N GLY A 7 0.82 2.37 -0.46
CA GLY A 7 1.67 1.18 -0.53
C GLY A 7 3.13 1.49 -0.27
N VAL A 8 3.67 2.57 -0.85
CA VAL A 8 5.07 2.98 -0.62
C VAL A 8 5.26 3.52 0.80
N SER A 9 4.34 4.36 1.27
CA SER A 9 4.39 4.89 2.64
C SER A 9 4.35 3.78 3.68
N SER A 10 3.48 2.80 3.50
CA SER A 10 3.37 1.63 4.36
C SER A 10 4.64 0.77 4.31
N ALA A 11 5.21 0.57 3.12
CA ALA A 11 6.47 -0.17 2.95
C ALA A 11 7.64 0.52 3.66
N MET A 12 7.74 1.84 3.54
CA MET A 12 8.76 2.62 4.25
C MET A 12 8.62 2.48 5.77
N ALA A 13 7.41 2.61 6.27
CA ALA A 13 7.12 2.47 7.70
C ALA A 13 7.41 1.05 8.20
N ALA A 14 7.03 0.03 7.44
CA ALA A 14 7.30 -1.37 7.78
C ALA A 14 8.80 -1.67 7.85
N GLY A 15 9.57 -1.21 6.88
CA GLY A 15 11.01 -1.37 6.86
C GLY A 15 11.67 -0.66 8.05
N ALA A 16 11.28 0.58 8.32
CA ALA A 16 11.80 1.35 9.44
C ALA A 16 11.49 0.68 10.80
N LEU A 17 10.27 0.22 10.98
CA LEU A 17 9.87 -0.48 12.21
C LEU A 17 10.64 -1.79 12.39
N CYS A 18 10.81 -2.56 11.32
CA CYS A 18 11.59 -3.79 11.34
C CYS A 18 13.04 -3.53 11.78
N GLU A 19 13.67 -2.49 11.26
CA GLU A 19 15.01 -2.04 11.66
C GLU A 19 15.04 -1.71 13.16
N LEU A 20 14.07 -0.93 13.65
CA LEU A 20 13.97 -0.55 15.06
C LEU A 20 13.78 -1.76 15.99
N LEU A 21 13.10 -2.79 15.50
CA LEU A 21 12.90 -4.03 16.25
C LEU A 21 14.12 -4.97 16.23
N GLY A 22 15.19 -4.57 15.56
CA GLY A 22 16.42 -5.34 15.46
C GLY A 22 16.45 -6.35 14.31
N GLY A 23 15.60 -6.16 13.29
CA GLY A 23 15.59 -6.99 12.09
C GLY A 23 16.87 -6.86 11.27
N THR A 24 17.23 -7.93 10.57
CA THR A 24 18.35 -7.93 9.62
C THR A 24 18.01 -7.10 8.38
N PRO A 25 19.00 -6.65 7.57
CA PRO A 25 18.71 -5.97 6.31
C PRO A 25 17.78 -6.75 5.39
N GLU A 26 17.91 -8.08 5.35
CA GLU A 26 17.04 -8.95 4.58
C GLU A 26 15.58 -8.92 5.11
N GLN A 27 15.41 -8.93 6.42
CA GLN A 27 14.09 -8.82 7.05
C GLN A 27 13.46 -7.45 6.82
N VAL A 28 14.25 -6.39 6.80
CA VAL A 28 13.77 -5.03 6.45
C VAL A 28 13.17 -5.02 5.04
N LEU A 29 13.85 -5.65 4.07
CA LEU A 29 13.33 -5.77 2.70
C LEU A 29 12.07 -6.61 2.65
N ILE A 30 11.98 -7.67 3.43
CA ILE A 30 10.77 -8.51 3.54
C ILE A 30 9.61 -7.71 4.12
N ALA A 31 9.84 -6.93 5.17
CA ALA A 31 8.80 -6.07 5.75
C ALA A 31 8.24 -5.08 4.74
N ALA A 32 9.12 -4.40 4.01
CA ALA A 32 8.75 -3.46 2.96
C ALA A 32 7.96 -4.15 1.84
N GLU A 33 8.42 -5.32 1.41
CA GLU A 33 7.75 -6.11 0.37
C GLU A 33 6.34 -6.52 0.80
N ILE A 34 6.18 -7.08 2.01
CA ILE A 34 4.87 -7.51 2.51
C ILE A 34 3.89 -6.34 2.54
N ALA A 35 4.30 -5.19 3.06
CA ALA A 35 3.44 -4.01 3.11
C ALA A 35 3.05 -3.53 1.71
N MET A 36 3.99 -3.46 0.78
CA MET A 36 3.75 -2.98 -0.57
C MET A 36 2.84 -3.92 -1.37
N GLU A 37 3.09 -5.23 -1.34
CA GLU A 37 2.30 -6.19 -2.11
C GLU A 37 0.83 -6.18 -1.71
N HIS A 38 0.53 -5.92 -0.42
CA HIS A 38 -0.83 -5.89 0.10
C HIS A 38 -1.58 -4.59 -0.20
N HIS A 39 -0.97 -3.70 -0.98
CA HIS A 39 -1.60 -2.51 -1.53
C HIS A 39 -1.67 -2.52 -3.07
N LEU A 40 -1.20 -3.59 -3.72
CA LEU A 40 -1.28 -3.71 -5.17
C LEU A 40 -2.74 -3.68 -5.64
N GLY A 41 -2.99 -2.89 -6.69
CA GLY A 41 -4.32 -2.75 -7.26
C GLY A 41 -5.25 -1.79 -6.52
N LEU A 42 -4.80 -1.15 -5.45
CA LEU A 42 -5.62 -0.19 -4.72
C LEU A 42 -5.90 1.04 -5.60
N THR A 43 -7.18 1.26 -5.85
CA THR A 43 -7.66 2.38 -6.66
C THR A 43 -7.53 3.71 -5.93
N CYS A 44 -7.59 4.82 -6.66
CA CYS A 44 -7.66 6.14 -6.09
C CYS A 44 -8.92 6.84 -6.61
N ASP A 45 -9.93 6.86 -5.77
CA ASP A 45 -11.27 7.32 -6.08
C ASP A 45 -11.81 8.23 -4.95
N PRO A 46 -11.15 9.39 -4.70
CA PRO A 46 -11.52 10.29 -3.61
C PRO A 46 -12.90 10.90 -3.87
N ILE A 47 -13.79 10.77 -2.88
CA ILE A 47 -15.17 11.27 -2.96
C ILE A 47 -15.13 12.78 -3.04
N GLY A 48 -15.80 13.34 -4.05
CA GLY A 48 -15.82 14.78 -4.32
C GLY A 48 -14.47 15.39 -4.70
N GLY A 49 -13.51 14.57 -5.05
CA GLY A 49 -12.14 15.02 -5.34
C GLY A 49 -11.35 15.44 -4.10
N LEU A 50 -11.90 15.20 -2.90
CA LEU A 50 -11.28 15.58 -1.64
C LEU A 50 -10.44 14.43 -1.08
N VAL A 51 -9.23 14.74 -0.62
CA VAL A 51 -8.34 13.76 0.03
C VAL A 51 -8.77 13.58 1.49
N GLN A 52 -9.97 13.08 1.68
CA GLN A 52 -10.59 12.84 2.99
C GLN A 52 -11.18 11.43 3.09
N ILE A 53 -12.16 11.09 2.27
CA ILE A 53 -12.81 9.79 2.24
C ILE A 53 -12.62 9.19 0.84
N PRO A 54 -12.05 7.98 0.73
CA PRO A 54 -11.60 7.07 1.79
C PRO A 54 -10.13 7.26 2.24
N CYS A 55 -9.48 8.35 1.88
CA CYS A 55 -8.04 8.54 2.03
C CYS A 55 -7.55 8.46 3.49
N ILE A 56 -8.28 9.07 4.43
CA ILE A 56 -7.95 9.03 5.86
C ILE A 56 -7.97 7.59 6.36
N GLU A 57 -9.01 6.84 6.01
CA GLU A 57 -9.15 5.43 6.41
C GLU A 57 -8.06 4.55 5.79
N ARG A 58 -7.75 4.76 4.51
CA ARG A 58 -6.69 4.02 3.82
C ARG A 58 -5.32 4.28 4.44
N ASN A 59 -5.04 5.51 4.86
CA ASN A 59 -3.80 5.84 5.58
C ASN A 59 -3.74 5.13 6.94
N ALA A 60 -4.83 5.12 7.69
CA ALA A 60 -4.91 4.40 8.97
C ALA A 60 -4.67 2.90 8.78
N MET A 61 -5.32 2.29 7.79
CA MET A 61 -5.12 0.87 7.47
C MET A 61 -3.71 0.60 6.97
N GLY A 62 -3.11 1.52 6.22
CA GLY A 62 -1.72 1.41 5.78
C GLY A 62 -0.73 1.39 6.96
N ALA A 63 -0.99 2.18 7.99
CA ALA A 63 -0.19 2.17 9.22
C ALA A 63 -0.28 0.83 9.95
N ILE A 64 -1.48 0.27 10.09
CA ILE A 64 -1.69 -1.05 10.71
C ILE A 64 -1.02 -2.15 9.90
N LYS A 65 -1.13 -2.12 8.58
CA LYS A 65 -0.45 -3.07 7.70
C LYS A 65 1.07 -3.00 7.85
N ALA A 66 1.63 -1.80 8.02
CA ALA A 66 3.07 -1.63 8.23
C ALA A 66 3.54 -2.32 9.52
N ILE A 67 2.80 -2.16 10.61
CA ILE A 67 3.10 -2.81 11.89
C ILE A 67 3.05 -4.34 11.72
N ASN A 68 1.98 -4.86 11.13
CA ASN A 68 1.83 -6.28 10.91
C ASN A 68 2.91 -6.84 9.97
N ALA A 69 3.24 -6.13 8.91
CA ALA A 69 4.30 -6.53 7.98
C ALA A 69 5.67 -6.62 8.66
N ALA A 70 6.01 -5.66 9.52
CA ALA A 70 7.25 -5.69 10.30
C ALA A 70 7.31 -6.91 11.23
N GLU A 71 6.22 -7.21 11.93
CA GLU A 71 6.15 -8.39 12.81
C GLU A 71 6.26 -9.70 12.04
N LEU A 72 5.58 -9.82 10.90
CA LEU A 72 5.70 -11.00 10.04
C LEU A 72 7.13 -11.18 9.54
N ALA A 73 7.79 -10.10 9.12
CA ALA A 73 9.17 -10.15 8.66
C ALA A 73 10.14 -10.61 9.76
N MET A 74 9.92 -10.16 11.01
CA MET A 74 10.74 -10.56 12.15
C MET A 74 10.66 -12.06 12.44
N THR A 75 9.57 -12.71 12.08
CA THR A 75 9.37 -14.15 12.27
C THR A 75 9.69 -14.98 11.02
N THR A 76 10.06 -14.31 9.92
CA THR A 76 10.36 -14.99 8.66
C THR A 76 11.86 -15.25 8.52
N ASP A 77 12.22 -16.49 8.21
CA ASP A 77 13.58 -16.80 7.76
C ASP A 77 13.76 -16.25 6.34
N PRO A 78 14.73 -15.35 6.10
CA PRO A 78 14.97 -14.78 4.78
C PRO A 78 15.16 -15.81 3.67
N LYS A 79 15.69 -16.99 3.99
CA LYS A 79 15.85 -18.09 3.03
C LYS A 79 14.53 -18.62 2.48
N ASN A 80 13.44 -18.42 3.21
CA ASN A 80 12.10 -18.86 2.83
C ASN A 80 11.29 -17.79 2.10
N ALA A 81 11.81 -16.56 2.02
CA ALA A 81 11.14 -15.47 1.30
C ALA A 81 11.09 -15.76 -0.21
N LYS A 82 9.89 -15.71 -0.78
CA LYS A 82 9.64 -16.06 -2.19
C LYS A 82 9.45 -14.84 -3.08
N VAL A 83 9.09 -13.71 -2.49
CA VAL A 83 8.75 -12.49 -3.24
C VAL A 83 9.79 -11.41 -2.95
N PRO A 84 10.67 -11.07 -3.91
CA PRO A 84 11.59 -9.95 -3.74
C PRO A 84 10.86 -8.61 -3.87
N LEU A 85 11.29 -7.61 -3.10
CA LEU A 85 10.74 -6.25 -3.16
C LEU A 85 10.76 -5.67 -4.59
N ASP A 86 11.84 -5.89 -5.34
CA ASP A 86 11.96 -5.40 -6.72
C ASP A 86 10.85 -5.95 -7.64
N LYS A 87 10.40 -7.17 -7.40
CA LYS A 87 9.31 -7.76 -8.18
C LYS A 87 7.98 -7.10 -7.84
N VAL A 88 7.75 -6.75 -6.58
CA VAL A 88 6.54 -6.03 -6.16
C VAL A 88 6.53 -4.62 -6.77
N ILE A 89 7.66 -3.91 -6.74
CA ILE A 89 7.79 -2.59 -7.36
C ILE A 89 7.48 -2.66 -8.86
N ASN A 90 8.05 -3.62 -9.56
CA ASN A 90 7.79 -3.80 -10.98
C ASN A 90 6.31 -4.15 -11.25
N THR A 91 5.73 -5.03 -10.44
CA THR A 91 4.31 -5.39 -10.54
C THR A 91 3.42 -4.17 -10.31
N MET A 92 3.73 -3.34 -9.30
CA MET A 92 2.99 -2.10 -9.06
C MET A 92 3.01 -1.18 -10.28
N TRP A 93 4.17 -1.07 -10.95
CA TRP A 93 4.30 -0.28 -12.17
C TRP A 93 3.45 -0.83 -13.32
N GLN A 94 3.47 -2.15 -13.54
CA GLN A 94 2.64 -2.79 -14.57
C GLN A 94 1.15 -2.63 -14.26
N THR A 95 0.74 -2.88 -13.02
CA THR A 95 -0.64 -2.68 -12.58
C THR A 95 -1.11 -1.24 -12.81
N ALA A 96 -0.23 -0.27 -12.55
CA ALA A 96 -0.53 1.15 -12.79
C ALA A 96 -0.81 1.44 -14.27
N LYS A 97 -0.06 0.81 -15.18
CA LYS A 97 -0.30 0.98 -16.62
C LYS A 97 -1.62 0.37 -17.07
N ASP A 98 -1.96 -0.80 -16.50
CA ASP A 98 -3.15 -1.56 -16.90
C ASP A 98 -4.43 -1.03 -16.25
N MET A 99 -4.30 -0.29 -15.15
CA MET A 99 -5.46 0.27 -14.45
C MET A 99 -6.17 1.32 -15.31
N ASN A 100 -7.48 1.21 -15.39
CA ASN A 100 -8.30 2.18 -16.12
C ASN A 100 -8.15 3.57 -15.50
N SER A 101 -8.04 4.60 -16.34
CA SER A 101 -7.82 5.99 -15.91
C SER A 101 -8.84 6.50 -14.89
N LYS A 102 -10.10 6.03 -14.98
CA LYS A 102 -11.15 6.42 -14.03
C LYS A 102 -10.87 6.04 -12.58
N TYR A 103 -9.92 5.12 -12.33
CA TYR A 103 -9.50 4.69 -11.00
C TYR A 103 -8.17 5.31 -10.54
N LYS A 104 -7.66 6.29 -11.30
CA LYS A 104 -6.36 6.94 -11.09
C LYS A 104 -6.50 8.40 -10.66
N GLU A 105 -7.16 8.67 -9.54
CA GLU A 105 -7.29 10.03 -8.96
C GLU A 105 -8.18 10.99 -9.75
N THR A 106 -8.95 10.49 -10.70
CA THR A 106 -9.82 11.33 -11.54
C THR A 106 -11.18 11.63 -10.90
N SER A 107 -11.55 10.90 -9.87
CA SER A 107 -12.91 10.92 -9.28
C SER A 107 -14.03 10.60 -10.30
N GLU A 108 -13.68 9.92 -11.38
CA GLU A 108 -14.61 9.56 -12.46
C GLU A 108 -15.18 8.15 -12.33
N GLY A 109 -14.78 7.41 -11.30
CA GLY A 109 -15.20 6.02 -11.08
C GLY A 109 -15.09 5.59 -9.62
N GLY A 110 -15.45 4.35 -9.36
CA GLY A 110 -15.36 3.74 -8.03
C GLY A 110 -16.23 4.47 -6.99
N LEU A 111 -15.71 4.63 -5.79
CA LEU A 111 -16.44 5.29 -4.69
C LEU A 111 -16.79 6.74 -5.00
N ALA A 112 -15.98 7.43 -5.79
CA ALA A 112 -16.21 8.83 -6.15
C ALA A 112 -17.54 9.06 -6.87
N VAL A 113 -18.02 8.08 -7.63
CA VAL A 113 -19.31 8.15 -8.31
C VAL A 113 -20.40 7.34 -7.62
N ALA A 114 -20.02 6.37 -6.79
CA ALA A 114 -20.96 5.51 -6.07
C ALA A 114 -21.55 6.19 -4.82
N VAL A 115 -20.82 7.13 -4.23
CA VAL A 115 -21.20 7.84 -3.00
C VAL A 115 -21.56 9.28 -3.33
N ASN A 116 -22.77 9.70 -3.01
CA ASN A 116 -23.23 11.07 -3.19
C ASN A 116 -22.83 11.90 -1.95
N ILE A 117 -22.01 12.94 -2.15
CA ILE A 117 -21.59 13.84 -1.07
C ILE A 117 -22.76 14.56 -0.41
N ALA A 118 -23.84 14.80 -1.14
CA ALA A 118 -25.03 15.44 -0.58
C ALA A 118 -25.71 14.59 0.52
N ASP A 119 -25.35 13.30 0.60
CA ASP A 119 -25.88 12.36 1.57
C ASP A 119 -24.94 12.15 2.76
N CYS A 120 -23.79 12.83 2.76
CA CYS A 120 -22.84 12.88 3.87
C CYS A 120 -22.98 14.24 4.61
#